data_409f525039d98b3e5d26c69cb5d58fab
#
_entry.id   409f525039d98b3e5d26c69cb5d58fab
#
_cell.length_a   1.000
_cell.length_b   1.000
_cell.length_c   1.000
_cell.angle_alpha   90.00
_cell.angle_beta   90.00
_cell.angle_gamma   90.00
#
_symmetry.space_group_name_H-M   'P 1'
#
loop_
_entity.id
_entity.type
_entity.pdbx_description
1 polymer ?
#
loop_
_entity_poly.entity_id
_entity_poly.type
_entity_poly.pdbx_seq_one_letter_code
_entity_poly.pdbx_strand_id
1 'polypeptide(L)'
;MNFRMIGQVVGRVLCIEAALMLLPMIAAVIYDESPVPFLITIGITGGIGLVMWRVRAKSGGITARDGFLIVGLSWIAMSLLGAIPFVLTGDIPNYIDALFETISGLTTTGASVVTSPESMTRGGMFWRLFTHWIGGMGILVFVLAVLPMSGNRSMHIMRAEVPGPTVGKLVPRIRKTASILYLLYIALTLVETVLLIAGGMSFYDALLHSFATAGTGGLSTRALSIGYYNSAYIDIVVGVFMILFGVNFSLYYLILLGNIRTALRNEELRWFLGVIAFSVITIAFDIRNLYGGVGHALRYSFFQVTSIISTTGFATADFNLWPEYSKFLLVLLMFVGGCAGSTAGGLKVSRVMLLFKSCTIEVKKMLRPRCVENVRLDGKPVDGQTVYNALTYFTFYIIILLIAGLIVSLDGLDFTTNFTAALSCLSNVGPGLSLVGPTGSFAIFSPLSKIVLMICMLLGRLEIFPLLLLFVPFTWRWK
;
A
#
# COMPACT_ATOMS: atom_id res chain seq x y z
N MET A 1 4.19 -8.21 28.95
CA MET A 1 4.64 -8.42 27.55
C MET A 1 5.10 -9.86 27.38
N ASN A 2 4.58 -10.54 26.38
CA ASN A 2 4.89 -11.96 26.16
C ASN A 2 5.83 -12.13 24.97
N PHE A 3 7.13 -11.84 25.16
CA PHE A 3 8.15 -11.94 24.11
C PHE A 3 8.17 -13.29 23.38
N ARG A 4 7.92 -14.39 24.12
CA ARG A 4 7.87 -15.73 23.53
C ARG A 4 6.72 -15.86 22.52
N MET A 5 5.59 -15.23 22.84
CA MET A 5 4.42 -15.25 21.98
C MET A 5 4.61 -14.35 20.75
N ILE A 6 5.21 -13.16 20.94
CA ILE A 6 5.58 -12.28 19.82
C ILE A 6 6.50 -13.05 18.88
N GLY A 7 7.59 -13.65 19.39
CA GLY A 7 8.51 -14.46 18.60
C GLY A 7 7.82 -15.62 17.88
N GLN A 8 6.90 -16.32 18.54
CA GLN A 8 6.15 -17.42 17.94
C GLN A 8 5.29 -16.98 16.75
N VAL A 9 4.62 -15.82 16.83
CA VAL A 9 3.80 -15.30 15.72
C VAL A 9 4.70 -14.80 14.59
N VAL A 10 5.75 -14.05 14.88
CA VAL A 10 6.74 -13.60 13.88
C VAL A 10 7.35 -14.81 13.18
N GLY A 11 7.74 -15.86 13.93
CA GLY A 11 8.26 -17.10 13.34
C GLY A 11 7.31 -17.78 12.37
N ARG A 12 6.00 -17.78 12.66
CA ARG A 12 4.99 -18.30 11.72
C ARG A 12 4.90 -17.46 10.45
N VAL A 13 4.96 -16.12 10.58
CA VAL A 13 4.97 -15.20 9.43
C VAL A 13 6.16 -15.50 8.53
N LEU A 14 7.36 -15.66 9.10
CA LEU A 14 8.58 -16.00 8.34
C LEU A 14 8.49 -17.38 7.67
N CYS A 15 7.89 -18.38 8.31
CA CYS A 15 7.66 -19.68 7.67
C CYS A 15 6.71 -19.56 6.47
N ILE A 16 5.70 -18.71 6.56
CA ILE A 16 4.78 -18.45 5.44
C ILE A 16 5.50 -17.70 4.32
N GLU A 17 6.31 -16.70 4.63
CA GLU A 17 7.12 -15.99 3.64
C GLU A 17 8.05 -16.95 2.90
N ALA A 18 8.76 -17.84 3.62
CA ALA A 18 9.60 -18.87 3.03
C ALA A 18 8.80 -19.81 2.09
N ALA A 19 7.58 -20.18 2.46
CA ALA A 19 6.71 -20.98 1.60
C ALA A 19 6.25 -20.21 0.36
N LEU A 20 5.96 -18.91 0.47
CA LEU A 20 5.59 -18.06 -0.66
C LEU A 20 6.74 -17.85 -1.65
N MET A 21 8.00 -17.86 -1.18
CA MET A 21 9.19 -17.80 -2.03
C MET A 21 9.37 -19.04 -2.94
N LEU A 22 8.62 -20.12 -2.73
CA LEU A 22 8.58 -21.23 -3.66
C LEU A 22 8.04 -20.85 -5.03
N LEU A 23 7.12 -19.86 -5.11
CA LEU A 23 6.54 -19.42 -6.38
C LEU A 23 7.56 -18.74 -7.30
N PRO A 24 8.31 -17.70 -6.86
CA PRO A 24 9.38 -17.12 -7.68
C PRO A 24 10.51 -18.12 -7.97
N MET A 25 10.80 -19.08 -7.07
CA MET A 25 11.73 -20.17 -7.36
C MET A 25 11.25 -21.05 -8.52
N ILE A 26 9.95 -21.42 -8.54
CA ILE A 26 9.35 -22.17 -9.64
C ILE A 26 9.43 -21.36 -10.94
N ALA A 27 9.16 -20.04 -10.88
CA ALA A 27 9.31 -19.17 -12.04
C ALA A 27 10.76 -19.18 -12.56
N ALA A 28 11.77 -19.09 -11.69
CA ALA A 28 13.18 -19.18 -12.09
C ALA A 28 13.47 -20.50 -12.81
N VAL A 29 13.00 -21.63 -12.30
CA VAL A 29 13.18 -22.95 -12.94
C VAL A 29 12.49 -23.01 -14.32
N ILE A 30 11.28 -22.48 -14.45
CA ILE A 30 10.55 -22.47 -15.73
C ILE A 30 11.28 -21.67 -16.82
N TYR A 31 12.03 -20.64 -16.43
CA TYR A 31 12.80 -19.79 -17.35
C TYR A 31 14.29 -20.15 -17.41
N ASP A 32 14.66 -21.37 -16.99
CA ASP A 32 16.05 -21.89 -17.02
C ASP A 32 17.05 -21.05 -16.20
N GLU A 33 16.58 -20.34 -15.18
CA GLU A 33 17.40 -19.59 -14.26
C GLU A 33 17.78 -20.42 -13.02
N SER A 34 18.87 -20.06 -12.32
CA SER A 34 19.31 -20.78 -11.13
C SER A 34 18.32 -20.62 -9.96
N PRO A 35 17.75 -21.69 -9.39
CA PRO A 35 16.90 -21.63 -8.22
C PRO A 35 17.66 -21.45 -6.90
N VAL A 36 19.00 -21.56 -6.91
CA VAL A 36 19.86 -21.58 -5.72
C VAL A 36 19.68 -20.35 -4.82
N PRO A 37 19.60 -19.09 -5.34
CA PRO A 37 19.36 -17.91 -4.52
C PRO A 37 18.09 -18.03 -3.68
N PHE A 38 17.00 -18.51 -4.27
CA PHE A 38 15.73 -18.71 -3.57
C PHE A 38 15.81 -19.86 -2.57
N LEU A 39 16.46 -20.98 -2.91
CA LEU A 39 16.64 -22.12 -1.99
C LEU A 39 17.42 -21.71 -0.72
N ILE A 40 18.50 -20.95 -0.88
CA ILE A 40 19.28 -20.43 0.26
C ILE A 40 18.40 -19.54 1.13
N THR A 41 17.66 -18.61 0.51
CA THR A 41 16.80 -17.66 1.25
C THR A 41 15.66 -18.39 1.97
N ILE A 42 15.00 -19.36 1.32
CA ILE A 42 13.98 -20.21 1.93
C ILE A 42 14.56 -20.95 3.13
N GLY A 43 15.78 -21.50 3.00
CA GLY A 43 16.48 -22.20 4.09
C GLY A 43 16.75 -21.28 5.28
N ILE A 44 17.25 -20.07 5.05
CA ILE A 44 17.53 -19.08 6.09
C ILE A 44 16.22 -18.61 6.75
N THR A 45 15.27 -18.11 5.96
CA THR A 45 14.00 -17.55 6.45
C THR A 45 13.16 -18.60 7.14
N GLY A 46 13.02 -19.78 6.54
CA GLY A 46 12.31 -20.92 7.12
C GLY A 46 12.99 -21.45 8.38
N GLY A 47 14.32 -21.55 8.39
CA GLY A 47 15.11 -21.98 9.55
C GLY A 47 14.91 -21.04 10.75
N ILE A 48 15.07 -19.73 10.56
CA ILE A 48 14.82 -18.71 11.60
C ILE A 48 13.34 -18.80 12.03
N GLY A 49 12.42 -18.87 11.07
CA GLY A 49 10.99 -18.97 11.35
C GLY A 49 10.62 -20.18 12.20
N LEU A 50 11.15 -21.37 11.87
CA LEU A 50 10.93 -22.61 12.62
C LEU A 50 11.49 -22.56 14.03
N VAL A 51 12.69 -22.01 14.21
CA VAL A 51 13.30 -21.85 15.55
C VAL A 51 12.41 -20.92 16.41
N MET A 52 12.00 -19.78 15.88
CA MET A 52 11.11 -18.85 16.58
C MET A 52 9.73 -19.46 16.84
N TRP A 53 9.17 -20.21 15.91
CA TRP A 53 7.86 -20.86 16.08
C TRP A 53 7.86 -21.93 17.16
N ARG A 54 8.97 -22.69 17.31
CA ARG A 54 9.10 -23.76 18.31
C ARG A 54 9.20 -23.23 19.75
N VAL A 55 9.46 -21.95 19.96
CA VAL A 55 9.48 -21.34 21.29
C VAL A 55 8.07 -21.40 21.88
N ARG A 56 7.85 -22.30 22.86
CA ARG A 56 6.54 -22.43 23.53
C ARG A 56 6.20 -21.16 24.30
N ALA A 57 5.14 -20.48 23.88
CA ALA A 57 4.57 -19.35 24.62
C ALA A 57 3.81 -19.85 25.85
N LYS A 58 4.03 -19.19 27.02
CA LYS A 58 3.17 -19.41 28.18
C LYS A 58 1.75 -18.94 27.85
N SER A 59 0.73 -19.65 28.34
CA SER A 59 -0.69 -19.30 28.17
C SER A 59 -0.95 -17.91 28.77
N GLY A 60 -1.14 -16.92 27.93
CA GLY A 60 -1.48 -15.54 28.27
C GLY A 60 -2.24 -14.89 27.10
N GLY A 61 -3.14 -13.95 27.38
CA GLY A 61 -3.82 -13.17 26.35
C GLY A 61 -2.85 -12.27 25.56
N ILE A 62 -3.13 -12.03 24.28
CA ILE A 62 -2.48 -10.95 23.51
C ILE A 62 -3.16 -9.64 23.89
N THR A 63 -2.38 -8.66 24.33
CA THR A 63 -2.85 -7.28 24.53
C THR A 63 -2.81 -6.52 23.18
N ALA A 64 -3.52 -5.39 23.09
CA ALA A 64 -3.45 -4.53 21.91
C ALA A 64 -1.99 -4.09 21.60
N ARG A 65 -1.21 -3.83 22.66
CA ARG A 65 0.21 -3.51 22.60
C ARG A 65 1.04 -4.62 21.98
N ASP A 66 0.83 -5.88 22.40
CA ASP A 66 1.52 -7.03 21.81
C ASP A 66 1.17 -7.18 20.32
N GLY A 67 -0.09 -6.87 19.94
CA GLY A 67 -0.54 -6.86 18.55
C GLY A 67 0.24 -5.87 17.67
N PHE A 68 0.41 -4.63 18.13
CA PHE A 68 1.19 -3.62 17.41
C PHE A 68 2.66 -4.01 17.25
N LEU A 69 3.27 -4.59 18.30
CA LEU A 69 4.65 -5.07 18.23
C LEU A 69 4.81 -6.24 17.26
N ILE A 70 3.87 -7.18 17.25
CA ILE A 70 3.87 -8.31 16.31
C ILE A 70 3.83 -7.79 14.87
N VAL A 71 2.94 -6.84 14.57
CA VAL A 71 2.82 -6.24 13.25
C VAL A 71 4.13 -5.60 12.83
N GLY A 72 4.63 -4.62 13.59
CA GLY A 72 5.84 -3.89 13.23
C GLY A 72 7.08 -4.79 13.08
N LEU A 73 7.29 -5.74 14.02
CA LEU A 73 8.42 -6.67 13.96
C LEU A 73 8.32 -7.65 12.80
N SER A 74 7.10 -8.12 12.46
CA SER A 74 6.90 -9.00 11.31
C SER A 74 7.26 -8.30 10.01
N TRP A 75 6.81 -7.07 9.80
CA TRP A 75 7.12 -6.28 8.61
C TRP A 75 8.61 -6.02 8.46
N ILE A 76 9.30 -5.64 9.55
CA ILE A 76 10.75 -5.43 9.55
C ILE A 76 11.48 -6.75 9.24
N ALA A 77 11.13 -7.86 9.89
CA ALA A 77 11.79 -9.14 9.72
C ALA A 77 11.62 -9.67 8.29
N MET A 78 10.39 -9.60 7.73
CA MET A 78 10.12 -9.98 6.34
C MET A 78 10.90 -9.11 5.36
N SER A 79 10.97 -7.81 5.58
CA SER A 79 11.72 -6.92 4.68
C SER A 79 13.20 -7.24 4.66
N LEU A 80 13.80 -7.51 5.83
CA LEU A 80 15.20 -7.86 5.94
C LEU A 80 15.53 -9.21 5.25
N LEU A 81 14.70 -10.22 5.42
CA LEU A 81 14.93 -11.53 4.82
C LEU A 81 14.51 -11.59 3.35
N GLY A 82 13.42 -10.90 2.99
CA GLY A 82 12.93 -10.80 1.62
C GLY A 82 13.85 -10.03 0.66
N ALA A 83 14.82 -9.26 1.17
CA ALA A 83 15.84 -8.59 0.38
C ALA A 83 16.96 -9.55 -0.10
N ILE A 84 17.18 -10.66 0.58
CA ILE A 84 18.29 -11.59 0.32
C ILE A 84 18.26 -12.15 -1.13
N PRO A 85 17.10 -12.56 -1.70
CA PRO A 85 17.07 -13.08 -3.07
C PRO A 85 17.67 -12.11 -4.09
N PHE A 86 17.38 -10.81 -4.00
CA PHE A 86 17.87 -9.80 -4.94
C PHE A 86 19.38 -9.66 -4.94
N VAL A 87 20.01 -9.80 -3.76
CA VAL A 87 21.46 -9.77 -3.64
C VAL A 87 22.09 -11.05 -4.20
N LEU A 88 21.50 -12.21 -3.89
CA LEU A 88 22.02 -13.51 -4.31
C LEU A 88 21.83 -13.78 -5.81
N THR A 89 20.77 -13.24 -6.42
CA THR A 89 20.59 -13.32 -7.90
C THR A 89 21.52 -12.35 -8.62
N GLY A 90 22.03 -11.32 -7.93
CA GLY A 90 22.80 -10.25 -8.54
C GLY A 90 21.93 -9.17 -9.20
N ASP A 91 20.61 -9.25 -9.12
CA ASP A 91 19.67 -8.25 -9.67
C ASP A 91 19.87 -6.89 -8.99
N ILE A 92 20.10 -6.89 -7.67
CA ILE A 92 20.39 -5.69 -6.86
C ILE A 92 21.53 -6.04 -5.90
N PRO A 93 22.79 -5.80 -6.29
CA PRO A 93 23.94 -6.25 -5.51
C PRO A 93 24.10 -5.57 -4.15
N ASN A 94 23.65 -4.31 -4.03
CA ASN A 94 23.74 -3.55 -2.79
C ASN A 94 22.56 -3.92 -1.87
N TYR A 95 22.86 -4.40 -0.65
CA TYR A 95 21.84 -4.82 0.30
C TYR A 95 20.89 -3.68 0.73
N ILE A 96 21.36 -2.42 0.85
CA ILE A 96 20.49 -1.29 1.19
C ILE A 96 19.48 -1.03 0.06
N ASP A 97 19.91 -1.15 -1.19
CA ASP A 97 19.05 -1.00 -2.35
C ASP A 97 18.07 -2.17 -2.48
N ALA A 98 18.52 -3.40 -2.23
CA ALA A 98 17.67 -4.58 -2.18
C ALA A 98 16.62 -4.48 -1.05
N LEU A 99 17.00 -3.95 0.10
CA LEU A 99 16.10 -3.71 1.22
C LEU A 99 15.08 -2.61 0.89
N PHE A 100 15.51 -1.53 0.22
CA PHE A 100 14.63 -0.47 -0.27
C PHE A 100 13.56 -1.02 -1.22
N GLU A 101 13.98 -1.81 -2.21
CA GLU A 101 13.08 -2.44 -3.18
C GLU A 101 12.09 -3.40 -2.51
N THR A 102 12.58 -4.19 -1.53
CA THR A 102 11.73 -5.14 -0.78
C THR A 102 10.73 -4.43 0.11
N ILE A 103 11.15 -3.38 0.84
CA ILE A 103 10.24 -2.56 1.66
C ILE A 103 9.22 -1.88 0.76
N SER A 104 9.65 -1.29 -0.35
CA SER A 104 8.76 -0.69 -1.34
C SER A 104 7.76 -1.72 -1.88
N GLY A 105 8.21 -2.95 -2.16
CA GLY A 105 7.37 -4.06 -2.56
C GLY A 105 6.33 -4.42 -1.51
N LEU A 106 6.76 -4.78 -0.32
CA LEU A 106 5.87 -5.22 0.76
C LEU A 106 4.92 -4.12 1.24
N THR A 107 5.40 -2.87 1.36
CA THR A 107 4.54 -1.73 1.74
C THR A 107 3.67 -1.22 0.59
N THR A 108 3.78 -1.87 -0.58
CA THR A 108 3.03 -1.52 -1.80
C THR A 108 3.22 -0.06 -2.21
N THR A 109 4.44 0.46 -2.02
CA THR A 109 4.78 1.84 -2.34
C THR A 109 5.08 2.02 -3.84
N GLY A 110 5.87 1.10 -4.44
CA GLY A 110 6.24 1.21 -5.85
C GLY A 110 7.40 2.17 -6.16
N ALA A 111 8.03 2.77 -5.17
CA ALA A 111 9.28 3.48 -5.34
C ALA A 111 10.41 2.49 -5.65
N SER A 112 11.21 2.74 -6.69
CA SER A 112 12.19 1.79 -7.17
C SER A 112 13.58 2.40 -7.31
N VAL A 113 14.59 1.61 -6.93
CA VAL A 113 16.00 1.88 -7.21
C VAL A 113 16.47 1.19 -8.50
N VAL A 114 15.65 0.30 -9.06
CA VAL A 114 15.94 -0.41 -10.31
C VAL A 114 15.65 0.52 -11.49
N THR A 115 16.65 0.78 -12.30
CA THR A 115 16.54 1.65 -13.49
C THR A 115 16.14 0.88 -14.75
N SER A 116 16.49 -0.41 -14.83
CA SER A 116 16.23 -1.27 -15.99
C SER A 116 15.56 -2.56 -15.54
N PRO A 117 14.24 -2.56 -15.31
CA PRO A 117 13.53 -3.76 -14.85
C PRO A 117 13.64 -4.92 -15.84
N GLU A 118 13.78 -4.65 -17.12
CA GLU A 118 13.91 -5.68 -18.17
C GLU A 118 15.17 -6.53 -18.06
N SER A 119 16.21 -6.04 -17.38
CA SER A 119 17.47 -6.78 -17.17
C SER A 119 17.44 -7.71 -15.95
N MET A 120 16.41 -7.64 -15.11
CA MET A 120 16.28 -8.52 -13.95
C MET A 120 15.97 -9.96 -14.35
N THR A 121 16.39 -10.90 -13.52
CA THR A 121 15.98 -12.30 -13.63
C THR A 121 14.47 -12.44 -13.53
N ARG A 122 13.90 -13.46 -14.20
CA ARG A 122 12.45 -13.73 -14.14
C ARG A 122 11.99 -14.10 -12.73
N GLY A 123 12.81 -14.87 -12.03
CA GLY A 123 12.56 -15.21 -10.63
C GLY A 123 12.58 -13.97 -9.73
N GLY A 124 13.60 -13.10 -9.87
CA GLY A 124 13.72 -11.83 -9.14
C GLY A 124 12.57 -10.87 -9.44
N MET A 125 12.22 -10.71 -10.72
CA MET A 125 11.09 -9.89 -11.15
C MET A 125 9.75 -10.43 -10.60
N PHE A 126 9.55 -11.76 -10.60
CA PHE A 126 8.38 -12.38 -10.00
C PHE A 126 8.29 -12.04 -8.51
N TRP A 127 9.39 -12.22 -7.75
CA TRP A 127 9.43 -11.89 -6.32
C TRP A 127 9.12 -10.42 -6.08
N ARG A 128 9.70 -9.52 -6.86
CA ARG A 128 9.52 -8.07 -6.79
C ARG A 128 8.04 -7.65 -6.87
N LEU A 129 7.28 -8.15 -7.87
CA LEU A 129 5.87 -7.79 -8.02
C LEU A 129 4.95 -8.62 -7.12
N PHE A 130 5.37 -9.83 -6.76
CA PHE A 130 4.62 -10.67 -5.83
C PHE A 130 4.63 -10.12 -4.40
N THR A 131 5.70 -9.41 -3.99
CA THR A 131 5.71 -8.69 -2.70
C THR A 131 4.59 -7.67 -2.60
N HIS A 132 4.19 -6.99 -3.70
CA HIS A 132 3.01 -6.12 -3.71
C HIS A 132 1.73 -6.89 -3.41
N TRP A 133 1.55 -8.05 -4.03
CA TRP A 133 0.37 -8.86 -3.81
C TRP A 133 0.27 -9.36 -2.36
N ILE A 134 1.39 -9.78 -1.78
CA ILE A 134 1.48 -10.17 -0.36
C ILE A 134 1.18 -8.97 0.54
N GLY A 135 1.77 -7.82 0.26
CA GLY A 135 1.63 -6.59 1.03
C GLY A 135 0.24 -5.98 0.96
N GLY A 136 -0.47 -6.10 -0.18
CA GLY A 136 -1.75 -5.43 -0.44
C GLY A 136 -2.83 -5.75 0.58
N MET A 137 -3.07 -7.01 0.87
CA MET A 137 -4.06 -7.42 1.89
C MET A 137 -3.47 -7.55 3.30
N GLY A 138 -2.16 -7.31 3.46
CA GLY A 138 -1.46 -7.48 4.71
C GLY A 138 -1.21 -8.95 5.07
N ILE A 139 0.05 -9.26 5.37
CA ILE A 139 0.47 -10.65 5.66
C ILE A 139 -0.23 -11.20 6.91
N LEU A 140 -0.51 -10.37 7.91
CA LEU A 140 -1.12 -10.81 9.16
C LEU A 140 -2.61 -11.09 9.02
N VAL A 141 -3.31 -10.42 8.11
CA VAL A 141 -4.68 -10.79 7.73
C VAL A 141 -4.69 -12.15 7.05
N PHE A 142 -3.69 -12.44 6.19
CA PHE A 142 -3.49 -13.78 5.62
C PHE A 142 -3.23 -14.83 6.70
N VAL A 143 -2.33 -14.56 7.64
CA VAL A 143 -2.07 -15.45 8.79
C VAL A 143 -3.33 -15.73 9.60
N LEU A 144 -4.17 -14.70 9.83
CA LEU A 144 -5.45 -14.86 10.53
C LEU A 144 -6.46 -15.70 9.75
N ALA A 145 -6.45 -15.63 8.41
CA ALA A 145 -7.32 -16.42 7.56
C ALA A 145 -6.94 -17.91 7.58
N VAL A 146 -5.64 -18.20 7.54
CA VAL A 146 -5.10 -19.57 7.40
C VAL A 146 -4.92 -20.27 8.75
N LEU A 147 -4.41 -19.58 9.76
CA LEU A 147 -4.07 -20.20 11.05
C LEU A 147 -5.22 -20.10 12.07
N PRO A 148 -5.51 -21.19 12.82
CA PRO A 148 -6.50 -21.15 13.89
C PRO A 148 -5.96 -20.39 15.10
N MET A 149 -6.30 -19.12 15.21
CA MET A 149 -6.07 -18.31 16.42
C MET A 149 -7.40 -18.12 17.14
N SER A 150 -7.50 -18.60 18.39
CA SER A 150 -8.74 -18.56 19.17
C SER A 150 -8.85 -17.29 20.02
N GLY A 151 -10.07 -16.74 20.12
CA GLY A 151 -10.45 -15.68 21.06
C GLY A 151 -10.15 -14.24 20.60
N ASN A 152 -10.15 -13.30 21.57
CA ASN A 152 -9.90 -11.86 21.36
C ASN A 152 -8.51 -11.54 20.76
N ARG A 153 -7.63 -12.52 20.68
CA ARG A 153 -6.27 -12.40 20.14
C ARG A 153 -6.24 -11.92 18.68
N SER A 154 -7.10 -12.49 17.86
CA SER A 154 -7.18 -12.15 16.43
C SER A 154 -7.72 -10.75 16.18
N MET A 155 -8.57 -10.22 17.07
CA MET A 155 -9.14 -8.87 16.96
C MET A 155 -8.08 -7.78 17.06
N HIS A 156 -7.12 -7.90 17.99
CA HIS A 156 -6.08 -6.90 18.19
C HIS A 156 -5.09 -6.84 17.01
N ILE A 157 -4.74 -8.00 16.44
CA ILE A 157 -3.86 -8.07 15.28
C ILE A 157 -4.56 -7.46 14.05
N MET A 158 -5.81 -7.85 13.79
CA MET A 158 -6.57 -7.31 12.65
C MET A 158 -6.78 -5.80 12.75
N ARG A 159 -7.03 -5.26 13.95
CA ARG A 159 -7.13 -3.80 14.16
C ARG A 159 -5.82 -3.05 13.96
N ALA A 160 -4.69 -3.72 14.17
CA ALA A 160 -3.37 -3.13 14.00
C ALA A 160 -2.94 -3.05 12.53
N GLU A 161 -3.51 -3.88 11.66
CA GLU A 161 -3.10 -3.98 10.25
C GLU A 161 -4.13 -3.45 9.25
N VAL A 162 -5.44 -3.53 9.58
CA VAL A 162 -6.50 -3.05 8.67
C VAL A 162 -6.58 -1.52 8.72
N PRO A 163 -6.29 -0.83 7.62
CA PRO A 163 -6.28 0.62 7.58
C PRO A 163 -7.68 1.24 7.69
N GLY A 164 -7.81 2.26 8.54
CA GLY A 164 -9.00 3.09 8.61
C GLY A 164 -9.59 3.28 10.01
N PRO A 165 -10.44 4.30 10.21
CA PRO A 165 -10.97 4.69 11.52
C PRO A 165 -12.00 3.70 12.10
N THR A 166 -12.58 2.82 11.27
CA THR A 166 -13.57 1.82 11.72
C THR A 166 -13.36 0.48 11.02
N VAL A 167 -13.11 -0.57 11.80
CA VAL A 167 -13.19 -1.94 11.30
C VAL A 167 -14.68 -2.33 11.30
N GLY A 168 -15.27 -2.47 10.10
CA GLY A 168 -16.68 -2.86 9.96
C GLY A 168 -16.96 -4.19 10.66
N LYS A 169 -18.01 -4.24 11.50
CA LYS A 169 -18.50 -5.47 12.14
C LYS A 169 -19.27 -6.29 11.10
N LEU A 170 -18.56 -6.94 10.16
CA LEU A 170 -19.24 -7.66 9.07
C LEU A 170 -19.65 -9.08 9.43
N VAL A 171 -18.86 -9.77 10.27
CA VAL A 171 -19.12 -11.18 10.62
C VAL A 171 -18.70 -11.42 12.08
N PRO A 172 -19.48 -12.21 12.85
CA PRO A 172 -19.16 -12.52 14.25
C PRO A 172 -17.83 -13.24 14.45
N ARG A 173 -17.32 -13.89 13.38
CA ARG A 173 -16.06 -14.66 13.40
C ARG A 173 -15.04 -14.00 12.47
N ILE A 174 -14.04 -13.35 13.04
CA ILE A 174 -12.95 -12.61 12.36
C ILE A 174 -12.29 -13.45 11.24
N ARG A 175 -12.07 -14.76 11.47
CA ARG A 175 -11.49 -15.66 10.48
C ARG A 175 -12.35 -15.76 9.22
N LYS A 176 -13.68 -15.84 9.35
CA LYS A 176 -14.60 -15.88 8.22
C LYS A 176 -14.53 -14.58 7.41
N THR A 177 -14.47 -13.45 8.09
CA THR A 177 -14.32 -12.15 7.44
C THR A 177 -13.01 -12.07 6.64
N ALA A 178 -11.89 -12.40 7.26
CA ALA A 178 -10.59 -12.43 6.60
C ALA A 178 -10.58 -13.36 5.38
N SER A 179 -11.13 -14.57 5.51
CA SER A 179 -11.18 -15.54 4.39
C SER A 179 -12.02 -15.02 3.21
N ILE A 180 -13.15 -14.36 3.47
CA ILE A 180 -14.01 -13.80 2.42
C ILE A 180 -13.28 -12.64 1.71
N LEU A 181 -12.63 -11.74 2.45
CA LEU A 181 -11.88 -10.63 1.88
C LEU A 181 -10.72 -11.14 1.00
N TYR A 182 -9.99 -12.19 1.46
CA TYR A 182 -8.95 -12.83 0.66
C TYR A 182 -9.48 -13.48 -0.61
N LEU A 183 -10.61 -14.19 -0.51
CA LEU A 183 -11.23 -14.81 -1.70
C LEU A 183 -11.62 -13.75 -2.73
N LEU A 184 -12.19 -12.62 -2.29
CA LEU A 184 -12.50 -11.49 -3.17
C LEU A 184 -11.25 -10.89 -3.82
N TYR A 185 -10.18 -10.73 -3.03
CA TYR A 185 -8.91 -10.22 -3.51
C TYR A 185 -8.32 -11.13 -4.61
N ILE A 186 -8.28 -12.43 -4.37
CA ILE A 186 -7.83 -13.44 -5.35
C ILE A 186 -8.72 -13.42 -6.59
N ALA A 187 -10.05 -13.41 -6.42
CA ALA A 187 -10.98 -13.41 -7.54
C ALA A 187 -10.81 -12.19 -8.44
N LEU A 188 -10.69 -10.99 -7.87
CA LEU A 188 -10.44 -9.77 -8.63
C LEU A 188 -9.08 -9.83 -9.35
N THR A 189 -8.02 -10.31 -8.69
CA THR A 189 -6.70 -10.48 -9.32
C THR A 189 -6.77 -11.42 -10.53
N LEU A 190 -7.47 -12.56 -10.41
CA LEU A 190 -7.61 -13.51 -11.51
C LEU A 190 -8.43 -12.93 -12.67
N VAL A 191 -9.52 -12.21 -12.38
CA VAL A 191 -10.33 -11.56 -13.42
C VAL A 191 -9.48 -10.52 -14.17
N GLU A 192 -8.72 -9.69 -13.47
CA GLU A 192 -7.80 -8.73 -14.09
C GLU A 192 -6.76 -9.43 -14.96
N THR A 193 -6.12 -10.50 -14.47
CA THR A 193 -5.13 -11.28 -15.23
C THR A 193 -5.73 -11.78 -16.55
N VAL A 194 -6.95 -12.34 -16.52
CA VAL A 194 -7.63 -12.83 -17.73
C VAL A 194 -7.91 -11.69 -18.71
N LEU A 195 -8.37 -10.54 -18.22
CA LEU A 195 -8.64 -9.37 -19.06
C LEU A 195 -7.36 -8.80 -19.68
N LEU A 196 -6.25 -8.77 -18.95
CA LEU A 196 -4.95 -8.33 -19.48
C LEU A 196 -4.39 -9.28 -20.55
N ILE A 197 -4.57 -10.60 -20.38
CA ILE A 197 -4.23 -11.59 -21.41
C ILE A 197 -5.10 -11.36 -22.67
N ALA A 198 -6.39 -11.13 -22.52
CA ALA A 198 -7.29 -10.80 -23.62
C ALA A 198 -6.89 -9.48 -24.31
N GLY A 199 -6.24 -8.56 -23.60
CA GLY A 199 -5.65 -7.34 -24.13
C GLY A 199 -4.31 -7.52 -24.86
N GLY A 200 -3.79 -8.75 -24.95
CA GLY A 200 -2.54 -9.08 -25.65
C GLY A 200 -1.28 -9.09 -24.80
N MET A 201 -1.39 -8.99 -23.47
CA MET A 201 -0.24 -9.21 -22.59
C MET A 201 0.15 -10.69 -22.53
N SER A 202 1.46 -10.99 -22.38
CA SER A 202 1.91 -12.34 -22.06
C SER A 202 1.33 -12.78 -20.71
N PHE A 203 1.15 -14.10 -20.51
CA PHE A 203 0.67 -14.63 -19.22
C PHE A 203 1.51 -14.13 -18.04
N TYR A 204 2.83 -14.13 -18.21
CA TYR A 204 3.76 -13.68 -17.18
C TYR A 204 3.58 -12.20 -16.85
N ASP A 205 3.57 -11.34 -17.86
CA ASP A 205 3.38 -9.89 -17.65
C ASP A 205 1.98 -9.57 -17.08
N ALA A 206 0.93 -10.22 -17.60
CA ALA A 206 -0.45 -10.03 -17.12
C ALA A 206 -0.61 -10.42 -15.65
N LEU A 207 -0.06 -11.57 -15.24
CA LEU A 207 -0.10 -12.03 -13.85
C LEU A 207 0.64 -11.05 -12.92
N LEU A 208 1.85 -10.63 -13.30
CA LEU A 208 2.66 -9.76 -12.48
C LEU A 208 2.08 -8.34 -12.36
N HIS A 209 1.55 -7.78 -13.46
CA HIS A 209 0.85 -6.49 -13.39
C HIS A 209 -0.42 -6.57 -12.55
N SER A 210 -1.17 -7.68 -12.65
CA SER A 210 -2.34 -7.90 -11.78
C SER A 210 -1.93 -8.00 -10.30
N PHE A 211 -0.79 -8.59 -9.97
CA PHE A 211 -0.26 -8.58 -8.60
C PHE A 211 0.03 -7.15 -8.12
N ALA A 212 0.67 -6.35 -8.95
CA ALA A 212 1.00 -4.97 -8.61
C ALA A 212 -0.24 -4.07 -8.55
N THR A 213 -1.24 -4.26 -9.43
CA THR A 213 -2.52 -3.53 -9.36
C THR A 213 -3.30 -3.92 -8.11
N ALA A 214 -3.43 -5.22 -7.84
CA ALA A 214 -4.17 -5.73 -6.69
C ALA A 214 -3.57 -5.23 -5.37
N GLY A 215 -2.25 -5.24 -5.26
CA GLY A 215 -1.53 -4.67 -4.13
C GLY A 215 -1.59 -3.14 -4.08
N THR A 216 -1.98 -2.47 -5.16
CA THR A 216 -1.84 -1.02 -5.36
C THR A 216 -0.40 -0.55 -5.20
N GLY A 217 0.56 -1.25 -5.87
CA GLY A 217 1.98 -1.03 -5.64
C GLY A 217 2.76 -0.47 -6.84
N GLY A 218 2.28 -0.63 -8.08
CA GLY A 218 2.76 0.08 -9.28
C GLY A 218 4.12 -0.30 -9.85
N LEU A 219 4.83 -1.27 -9.29
CA LEU A 219 6.02 -1.80 -9.95
C LEU A 219 5.62 -2.54 -11.23
N SER A 220 6.45 -2.44 -12.26
CA SER A 220 6.21 -3.02 -13.57
C SER A 220 7.39 -3.89 -14.02
N THR A 221 7.13 -4.80 -14.95
CA THR A 221 8.15 -5.56 -15.68
C THR A 221 8.84 -4.72 -16.76
N ARG A 222 8.36 -3.48 -17.00
CA ARG A 222 8.83 -2.57 -18.04
C ARG A 222 9.18 -1.20 -17.44
N ALA A 223 10.28 -0.60 -17.91
CA ALA A 223 10.71 0.73 -17.48
C ALA A 223 9.67 1.82 -17.78
N LEU A 224 8.96 1.70 -18.92
CA LEU A 224 7.86 2.62 -19.27
C LEU A 224 6.53 2.27 -18.59
N SER A 225 6.52 1.36 -17.61
CA SER A 225 5.33 0.91 -16.88
C SER A 225 4.23 0.43 -17.87
N ILE A 226 2.95 0.70 -17.60
CA ILE A 226 1.84 0.32 -18.49
C ILE A 226 1.89 1.05 -19.85
N GLY A 227 2.53 2.23 -19.89
CA GLY A 227 2.74 2.99 -21.13
C GLY A 227 3.48 2.21 -22.24
N TYR A 228 4.28 1.19 -21.87
CA TYR A 228 4.95 0.30 -22.81
C TYR A 228 3.97 -0.37 -23.80
N TYR A 229 2.80 -0.77 -23.34
CA TYR A 229 1.82 -1.50 -24.15
C TYR A 229 1.05 -0.60 -25.11
N ASN A 230 1.01 0.70 -24.89
CA ASN A 230 0.32 1.71 -25.70
C ASN A 230 -1.09 1.28 -26.17
N SER A 231 -1.85 0.63 -25.31
CA SER A 231 -3.18 0.09 -25.57
C SER A 231 -4.23 0.79 -24.71
N ALA A 232 -5.22 1.43 -25.34
CA ALA A 232 -6.33 2.05 -24.62
C ALA A 232 -7.16 1.03 -23.83
N TYR A 233 -7.27 -0.21 -24.32
CA TYR A 233 -7.94 -1.29 -23.61
C TYR A 233 -7.23 -1.62 -22.30
N ILE A 234 -5.90 -1.81 -22.34
CA ILE A 234 -5.09 -2.13 -21.16
C ILE A 234 -5.16 -0.98 -20.15
N ASP A 235 -5.04 0.27 -20.59
CA ASP A 235 -5.13 1.44 -19.71
C ASP A 235 -6.48 1.52 -19.01
N ILE A 236 -7.57 1.26 -19.71
CA ILE A 236 -8.92 1.28 -19.12
C ILE A 236 -9.08 0.13 -18.15
N VAL A 237 -8.66 -1.09 -18.49
CA VAL A 237 -8.75 -2.26 -17.60
C VAL A 237 -7.97 -1.99 -16.32
N VAL A 238 -6.69 -1.64 -16.41
CA VAL A 238 -5.86 -1.37 -15.23
C VAL A 238 -6.44 -0.20 -14.42
N GLY A 239 -6.86 0.90 -15.09
CA GLY A 239 -7.46 2.05 -14.42
C GLY A 239 -8.73 1.72 -13.63
N VAL A 240 -9.60 0.88 -14.19
CA VAL A 240 -10.81 0.40 -13.50
C VAL A 240 -10.43 -0.49 -12.30
N PHE A 241 -9.48 -1.41 -12.46
CA PHE A 241 -9.05 -2.28 -11.36
C PHE A 241 -8.32 -1.50 -10.26
N MET A 242 -7.55 -0.46 -10.57
CA MET A 242 -7.00 0.47 -9.57
C MET A 242 -8.10 1.11 -8.73
N ILE A 243 -9.22 1.53 -9.34
CA ILE A 243 -10.40 2.02 -8.60
C ILE A 243 -10.98 0.90 -7.74
N LEU A 244 -11.20 -0.31 -8.30
CA LEU A 244 -11.80 -1.42 -7.58
C LEU A 244 -10.97 -1.83 -6.35
N PHE A 245 -9.65 -1.92 -6.46
CA PHE A 245 -8.77 -2.21 -5.32
C PHE A 245 -8.63 -1.02 -4.36
N GLY A 246 -8.87 0.22 -4.82
CA GLY A 246 -8.92 1.42 -3.99
C GLY A 246 -10.21 1.58 -3.18
N VAL A 247 -11.26 0.80 -3.45
CA VAL A 247 -12.55 0.82 -2.73
C VAL A 247 -12.50 -0.09 -1.51
N ASN A 248 -13.27 0.24 -0.48
CA ASN A 248 -13.41 -0.57 0.73
C ASN A 248 -13.95 -1.97 0.42
N PHE A 249 -13.17 -3.01 0.71
CA PHE A 249 -13.54 -4.40 0.45
C PHE A 249 -14.81 -4.86 1.18
N SER A 250 -15.19 -4.20 2.27
CA SER A 250 -16.45 -4.46 2.96
C SER A 250 -17.67 -4.16 2.10
N LEU A 251 -17.56 -3.23 1.13
CA LEU A 251 -18.66 -2.92 0.22
C LEU A 251 -18.92 -4.05 -0.76
N TYR A 252 -17.89 -4.74 -1.23
CA TYR A 252 -18.05 -5.93 -2.07
C TYR A 252 -18.77 -7.05 -1.33
N TYR A 253 -18.47 -7.23 -0.05
CA TYR A 253 -19.21 -8.20 0.77
C TYR A 253 -20.70 -7.84 0.90
N LEU A 254 -21.04 -6.55 1.06
CA LEU A 254 -22.43 -6.08 1.07
C LEU A 254 -23.11 -6.32 -0.28
N ILE A 255 -22.41 -6.14 -1.39
CA ILE A 255 -22.93 -6.42 -2.73
C ILE A 255 -23.24 -7.92 -2.89
N LEU A 256 -22.33 -8.80 -2.45
CA LEU A 256 -22.54 -10.25 -2.47
C LEU A 256 -23.75 -10.71 -1.62
N LEU A 257 -24.07 -9.97 -0.55
CA LEU A 257 -25.24 -10.19 0.28
C LEU A 257 -26.54 -9.61 -0.33
N GLY A 258 -26.50 -9.05 -1.55
CA GLY A 258 -27.65 -8.44 -2.21
C GLY A 258 -27.97 -7.00 -1.77
N ASN A 259 -27.16 -6.40 -0.89
CA ASN A 259 -27.39 -5.06 -0.35
C ASN A 259 -26.70 -3.96 -1.20
N ILE A 260 -26.89 -4.01 -2.53
CA ILE A 260 -26.24 -3.09 -3.50
C ILE A 260 -26.57 -1.63 -3.20
N ARG A 261 -27.82 -1.30 -2.87
CA ARG A 261 -28.23 0.08 -2.56
C ARG A 261 -27.47 0.66 -1.36
N THR A 262 -27.21 -0.14 -0.34
CA THR A 262 -26.45 0.26 0.85
C THR A 262 -24.98 0.52 0.49
N ALA A 263 -24.38 -0.34 -0.34
CA ALA A 263 -23.01 -0.15 -0.81
C ALA A 263 -22.86 1.13 -1.64
N LEU A 264 -23.74 1.38 -2.61
CA LEU A 264 -23.71 2.58 -3.46
C LEU A 264 -24.06 3.89 -2.71
N ARG A 265 -24.79 3.79 -1.59
CA ARG A 265 -25.09 4.95 -0.73
C ARG A 265 -23.98 5.30 0.24
N ASN A 266 -22.94 4.47 0.34
CA ASN A 266 -21.80 4.75 1.21
C ASN A 266 -21.17 6.10 0.84
N GLU A 267 -21.01 6.97 1.85
CA GLU A 267 -20.57 8.33 1.66
C GLU A 267 -19.11 8.41 1.23
N GLU A 268 -18.24 7.55 1.78
CA GLU A 268 -16.82 7.46 1.43
C GLU A 268 -16.63 7.08 -0.05
N LEU A 269 -17.39 6.08 -0.54
CA LEU A 269 -17.35 5.67 -1.94
C LEU A 269 -17.75 6.83 -2.88
N ARG A 270 -18.80 7.56 -2.54
CA ARG A 270 -19.26 8.70 -3.36
C ARG A 270 -18.25 9.85 -3.39
N TRP A 271 -17.61 10.14 -2.26
CA TRP A 271 -16.52 11.11 -2.20
C TRP A 271 -15.33 10.67 -3.04
N PHE A 272 -14.91 9.42 -2.91
CA PHE A 272 -13.80 8.85 -3.68
C PHE A 272 -14.03 8.97 -5.18
N LEU A 273 -15.19 8.49 -5.67
CA LEU A 273 -15.55 8.58 -7.08
C LEU A 273 -15.76 10.04 -7.54
N GLY A 274 -16.28 10.91 -6.69
CA GLY A 274 -16.45 12.33 -6.97
C GLY A 274 -15.11 13.05 -7.16
N VAL A 275 -14.12 12.77 -6.29
CA VAL A 275 -12.77 13.33 -6.41
C VAL A 275 -12.10 12.83 -7.69
N ILE A 276 -12.23 11.54 -8.02
CA ILE A 276 -11.69 10.98 -9.28
C ILE A 276 -12.32 11.70 -10.47
N ALA A 277 -13.65 11.77 -10.54
CA ALA A 277 -14.35 12.38 -11.68
C ALA A 277 -13.96 13.86 -11.85
N PHE A 278 -13.93 14.62 -10.76
CA PHE A 278 -13.52 16.02 -10.77
C PHE A 278 -12.08 16.18 -11.29
N SER A 279 -11.14 15.40 -10.75
CA SER A 279 -9.73 15.47 -11.12
C SER A 279 -9.49 15.06 -12.57
N VAL A 280 -10.15 13.99 -13.04
CA VAL A 280 -10.05 13.52 -14.42
C VAL A 280 -10.53 14.60 -15.40
N ILE A 281 -11.69 15.21 -15.13
CA ILE A 281 -12.26 16.23 -16.01
C ILE A 281 -11.36 17.47 -16.07
N THR A 282 -10.94 18.00 -14.90
CA THR A 282 -10.14 19.22 -14.85
C THR A 282 -8.76 19.05 -15.46
N ILE A 283 -8.07 17.92 -15.17
CA ILE A 283 -6.78 17.60 -15.79
C ILE A 283 -6.94 17.39 -17.31
N ALA A 284 -7.98 16.67 -17.76
CA ALA A 284 -8.20 16.46 -19.19
C ALA A 284 -8.37 17.77 -19.96
N PHE A 285 -9.06 18.75 -19.39
CA PHE A 285 -9.17 20.08 -19.98
C PHE A 285 -7.81 20.81 -20.02
N ASP A 286 -7.00 20.69 -18.98
CA ASP A 286 -5.71 21.35 -18.86
C ASP A 286 -4.69 20.80 -19.86
N ILE A 287 -4.63 19.46 -20.03
CA ILE A 287 -3.63 18.79 -20.90
C ILE A 287 -4.13 18.57 -22.34
N ARG A 288 -5.35 18.98 -22.73
CA ARG A 288 -5.94 18.70 -24.04
C ARG A 288 -5.07 19.12 -25.23
N ASN A 289 -4.35 20.23 -25.09
CA ASN A 289 -3.48 20.77 -26.13
C ASN A 289 -2.17 19.97 -26.27
N LEU A 290 -1.72 19.28 -25.23
CA LEU A 290 -0.50 18.45 -25.27
C LEU A 290 -0.71 17.14 -26.03
N TYR A 291 -1.93 16.61 -26.02
CA TYR A 291 -2.24 15.28 -26.60
C TYR A 291 -3.13 15.33 -27.84
N GLY A 292 -3.24 16.51 -28.47
CA GLY A 292 -3.93 16.65 -29.76
C GLY A 292 -5.44 16.39 -29.73
N GLY A 293 -6.09 16.42 -28.55
CA GLY A 293 -7.54 16.27 -28.43
C GLY A 293 -8.03 15.77 -27.07
N VAL A 294 -9.33 15.98 -26.82
CA VAL A 294 -9.97 15.65 -25.55
C VAL A 294 -9.98 14.14 -25.27
N GLY A 295 -10.08 13.28 -26.29
CA GLY A 295 -10.15 11.83 -26.10
C GLY A 295 -8.86 11.25 -25.52
N HIS A 296 -7.70 11.63 -26.07
CA HIS A 296 -6.40 11.21 -25.55
C HIS A 296 -6.12 11.84 -24.17
N ALA A 297 -6.48 13.10 -24.00
CA ALA A 297 -6.34 13.77 -22.70
C ALA A 297 -7.18 13.09 -21.61
N LEU A 298 -8.42 12.67 -21.91
CA LEU A 298 -9.25 11.89 -20.99
C LEU A 298 -8.63 10.53 -20.65
N ARG A 299 -8.07 9.81 -21.63
CA ARG A 299 -7.41 8.52 -21.41
C ARG A 299 -6.24 8.66 -20.42
N TYR A 300 -5.33 9.61 -20.68
CA TYR A 300 -4.16 9.81 -19.85
C TYR A 300 -4.52 10.39 -18.46
N SER A 301 -5.44 11.36 -18.39
CA SER A 301 -5.89 11.91 -17.10
C SER A 301 -6.61 10.86 -16.25
N PHE A 302 -7.49 10.03 -16.85
CA PHE A 302 -8.16 8.94 -16.16
C PHE A 302 -7.14 7.97 -15.55
N PHE A 303 -6.16 7.53 -16.36
CA PHE A 303 -5.15 6.58 -15.87
C PHE A 303 -4.30 7.17 -14.75
N GLN A 304 -3.75 8.38 -14.93
CA GLN A 304 -2.86 8.98 -13.92
C GLN A 304 -3.61 9.36 -12.64
N VAL A 305 -4.82 9.89 -12.74
CA VAL A 305 -5.65 10.20 -11.57
C VAL A 305 -5.97 8.94 -10.78
N THR A 306 -6.42 7.86 -11.45
CA THR A 306 -6.74 6.61 -10.78
C THR A 306 -5.51 5.95 -10.17
N SER A 307 -4.36 6.03 -10.85
CA SER A 307 -3.07 5.53 -10.38
C SER A 307 -2.62 6.25 -9.10
N ILE A 308 -2.68 7.57 -9.08
CA ILE A 308 -2.19 8.36 -7.93
C ILE A 308 -3.15 8.28 -6.74
N ILE A 309 -4.46 8.42 -6.94
CA ILE A 309 -5.41 8.41 -5.82
C ILE A 309 -5.58 7.02 -5.20
N SER A 310 -5.46 5.96 -6.00
CA SER A 310 -5.43 4.58 -5.48
C SER A 310 -4.09 4.22 -4.86
N THR A 311 -3.11 5.14 -4.92
CA THR A 311 -1.73 4.91 -4.49
C THR A 311 -1.05 3.74 -5.19
N THR A 312 -1.44 3.44 -6.43
CA THR A 312 -0.83 2.38 -7.21
C THR A 312 0.49 2.80 -7.84
N GLY A 313 0.55 3.99 -8.47
CA GLY A 313 1.79 4.54 -9.00
C GLY A 313 2.19 4.07 -10.41
N PHE A 314 1.36 3.32 -11.14
CA PHE A 314 1.61 3.03 -12.55
C PHE A 314 1.56 4.30 -13.40
N ALA A 315 2.31 4.30 -14.51
CA ALA A 315 2.35 5.42 -15.45
C ALA A 315 2.08 4.98 -16.89
N THR A 316 1.34 5.82 -17.61
CA THR A 316 1.15 5.74 -19.06
C THR A 316 1.67 6.97 -19.77
N ALA A 317 1.98 8.03 -19.03
CA ALA A 317 2.53 9.28 -19.52
C ALA A 317 3.45 9.91 -18.46
N ASP A 318 4.42 10.68 -18.92
CA ASP A 318 5.27 11.47 -18.03
C ASP A 318 4.55 12.77 -17.62
N PHE A 319 3.96 12.76 -16.43
CA PHE A 319 3.26 13.92 -15.91
C PHE A 319 4.20 15.04 -15.41
N ASN A 320 5.52 14.84 -15.43
CA ASN A 320 6.48 15.96 -15.23
C ASN A 320 6.34 17.02 -16.32
N LEU A 321 5.89 16.61 -17.54
CA LEU A 321 5.68 17.48 -18.69
C LEU A 321 4.32 18.19 -18.65
N TRP A 322 3.45 17.87 -17.69
CA TRP A 322 2.12 18.46 -17.59
C TRP A 322 2.17 19.89 -17.00
N PRO A 323 1.11 20.69 -17.25
CA PRO A 323 1.00 22.01 -16.64
C PRO A 323 1.00 21.96 -15.11
N GLU A 324 1.40 23.06 -14.48
CA GLU A 324 1.55 23.15 -13.01
C GLU A 324 0.26 22.84 -12.25
N TYR A 325 -0.92 23.24 -12.79
CA TYR A 325 -2.20 22.91 -12.20
C TYR A 325 -2.41 21.39 -12.09
N SER A 326 -2.16 20.66 -13.16
CA SER A 326 -2.28 19.19 -13.19
C SER A 326 -1.30 18.53 -12.25
N LYS A 327 -0.04 18.96 -12.21
CA LYS A 327 0.98 18.45 -11.26
C LYS A 327 0.57 18.71 -9.81
N PHE A 328 0.12 19.92 -9.50
CA PHE A 328 -0.32 20.27 -8.14
C PHE A 328 -1.52 19.43 -7.68
N LEU A 329 -2.50 19.21 -8.58
CA LEU A 329 -3.66 18.38 -8.28
C LEU A 329 -3.25 16.92 -8.03
N LEU A 330 -2.31 16.35 -8.83
CA LEU A 330 -1.78 15.02 -8.56
C LEU A 330 -1.08 14.93 -7.20
N VAL A 331 -0.30 15.94 -6.80
CA VAL A 331 0.31 16.00 -5.46
C VAL A 331 -0.76 16.02 -4.36
N LEU A 332 -1.84 16.76 -4.54
CA LEU A 332 -2.96 16.73 -3.58
C LEU A 332 -3.61 15.35 -3.48
N LEU A 333 -3.76 14.65 -4.62
CA LEU A 333 -4.30 13.28 -4.63
C LEU A 333 -3.39 12.28 -3.91
N MET A 334 -2.06 12.47 -3.91
CA MET A 334 -1.12 11.64 -3.13
C MET A 334 -1.41 11.71 -1.62
N PHE A 335 -1.86 12.86 -1.11
CA PHE A 335 -2.28 12.98 0.28
C PHE A 335 -3.58 12.23 0.55
N VAL A 336 -4.56 12.31 -0.36
CA VAL A 336 -5.91 11.77 -0.12
C VAL A 336 -5.88 10.26 0.02
N GLY A 337 -5.30 9.56 -0.96
CA GLY A 337 -5.26 8.10 -1.00
C GLY A 337 -6.61 7.44 -1.29
N GLY A 338 -6.71 6.13 -1.07
CA GLY A 338 -7.95 5.35 -1.30
C GLY A 338 -8.91 5.32 -0.11
N CYS A 339 -9.95 4.47 -0.22
CA CYS A 339 -10.92 4.25 0.86
C CYS A 339 -10.32 3.48 2.04
N ALA A 340 -10.85 3.69 3.23
CA ALA A 340 -10.53 2.86 4.39
C ALA A 340 -10.94 1.39 4.16
N GLY A 341 -10.07 0.44 4.54
CA GLY A 341 -10.32 -0.98 4.29
C GLY A 341 -10.16 -1.40 2.81
N SER A 342 -9.39 -0.64 2.04
CA SER A 342 -8.85 -0.99 0.72
C SER A 342 -7.37 -1.37 0.83
N THR A 343 -6.76 -1.79 -0.28
CA THR A 343 -5.31 -2.05 -0.36
C THR A 343 -4.47 -0.78 -0.47
N ALA A 344 -5.07 0.36 -0.83
CA ALA A 344 -4.42 1.64 -1.05
C ALA A 344 -3.76 2.22 0.22
N GLY A 345 -2.76 3.08 0.04
CA GLY A 345 -2.09 3.87 1.08
C GLY A 345 -2.73 5.25 1.33
N GLY A 346 -1.93 6.24 1.73
CA GLY A 346 -2.33 7.63 1.99
C GLY A 346 -3.11 7.85 3.29
N LEU A 347 -3.61 9.08 3.47
CA LEU A 347 -4.41 9.47 4.65
C LEU A 347 -5.76 8.76 4.77
N LYS A 348 -6.27 8.23 3.68
CA LYS A 348 -7.61 7.66 3.46
C LYS A 348 -8.70 8.73 3.32
N VAL A 349 -9.58 8.49 2.34
CA VAL A 349 -10.71 9.38 2.03
C VAL A 349 -11.57 9.63 3.26
N SER A 350 -11.83 8.61 4.09
CA SER A 350 -12.63 8.75 5.31
C SER A 350 -12.05 9.74 6.31
N ARG A 351 -10.71 9.77 6.50
CA ARG A 351 -10.07 10.76 7.38
C ARG A 351 -10.14 12.15 6.78
N VAL A 352 -9.88 12.30 5.48
CA VAL A 352 -10.01 13.58 4.79
C VAL A 352 -11.42 14.13 4.91
N MET A 353 -12.45 13.29 4.74
CA MET A 353 -13.85 13.68 4.96
C MET A 353 -14.12 14.11 6.40
N LEU A 354 -13.60 13.38 7.40
CA LEU A 354 -13.75 13.74 8.81
C LEU A 354 -13.13 15.11 9.10
N LEU A 355 -11.94 15.38 8.56
CA LEU A 355 -11.26 16.67 8.71
C LEU A 355 -12.11 17.81 8.12
N PHE A 356 -12.58 17.68 6.87
CA PHE A 356 -13.43 18.69 6.23
C PHE A 356 -14.72 18.94 7.01
N LYS A 357 -15.41 17.87 7.43
CA LYS A 357 -16.65 18.00 8.21
C LYS A 357 -16.41 18.63 9.58
N SER A 358 -15.32 18.27 10.24
CA SER A 358 -14.93 18.87 11.52
C SER A 358 -14.69 20.36 11.38
N CYS A 359 -13.88 20.79 10.39
CA CYS A 359 -13.66 22.21 10.11
C CYS A 359 -14.98 22.95 9.85
N THR A 360 -15.88 22.35 9.05
CA THR A 360 -17.19 22.98 8.75
C THR A 360 -18.04 23.17 10.01
N ILE A 361 -18.01 22.19 10.93
CA ILE A 361 -18.76 22.28 12.20
C ILE A 361 -18.14 23.33 13.11
N GLU A 362 -16.81 23.41 13.20
CA GLU A 362 -16.13 24.43 14.02
C GLU A 362 -16.44 25.85 13.51
N VAL A 363 -16.43 26.07 12.19
CA VAL A 363 -16.86 27.35 11.61
C VAL A 363 -18.33 27.67 11.97
N LYS A 364 -19.23 26.68 11.90
CA LYS A 364 -20.64 26.86 12.31
C LYS A 364 -20.76 27.19 13.79
N LYS A 365 -19.96 26.56 14.67
CA LYS A 365 -19.97 26.87 16.11
C LYS A 365 -19.50 28.30 16.39
N MET A 366 -18.52 28.82 15.64
CA MET A 366 -18.10 30.23 15.76
C MET A 366 -19.25 31.19 15.44
N LEU A 367 -20.08 30.84 14.44
CA LEU A 367 -21.24 31.65 14.07
C LEU A 367 -22.44 31.44 15.00
N ARG A 368 -22.58 30.24 15.57
CA ARG A 368 -23.69 29.87 16.46
C ARG A 368 -23.15 29.06 17.66
N PRO A 369 -22.63 29.72 18.71
CA PRO A 369 -21.95 29.06 19.84
C PRO A 369 -22.80 28.05 20.61
N ARG A 370 -24.15 28.18 20.56
CA ARG A 370 -25.08 27.24 21.22
C ARG A 370 -25.44 26.03 20.34
N CYS A 371 -24.90 25.91 19.13
CA CYS A 371 -25.18 24.80 18.24
C CYS A 371 -24.45 23.54 18.71
N VAL A 372 -25.17 22.45 18.97
CA VAL A 372 -24.62 21.13 19.30
C VAL A 372 -24.78 20.27 18.07
N GLU A 373 -23.79 20.33 17.16
CA GLU A 373 -23.70 19.44 16.01
C GLU A 373 -22.53 18.46 16.18
N ASN A 374 -22.78 17.19 15.86
CA ASN A 374 -21.75 16.15 15.80
C ASN A 374 -21.42 15.83 14.32
N VAL A 375 -20.16 15.51 14.06
CA VAL A 375 -19.74 14.98 12.75
C VAL A 375 -20.55 13.72 12.46
N ARG A 376 -21.06 13.58 11.23
CA ARG A 376 -21.82 12.40 10.78
C ARG A 376 -21.14 11.76 9.58
N LEU A 377 -21.08 10.42 9.58
CA LEU A 377 -20.71 9.58 8.43
C LEU A 377 -21.87 8.62 8.15
N ASP A 378 -22.26 8.49 6.87
CA ASP A 378 -23.41 7.69 6.45
C ASP A 378 -24.68 8.01 7.26
N GLY A 379 -24.88 9.30 7.63
CA GLY A 379 -26.00 9.77 8.44
C GLY A 379 -25.92 9.46 9.94
N LYS A 380 -24.90 8.72 10.40
CA LYS A 380 -24.70 8.35 11.81
C LYS A 380 -23.71 9.30 12.48
N PRO A 381 -23.97 9.71 13.74
CA PRO A 381 -23.01 10.50 14.49
C PRO A 381 -21.71 9.71 14.72
N VAL A 382 -20.57 10.38 14.53
CA VAL A 382 -19.24 9.85 14.80
C VAL A 382 -18.82 10.26 16.20
N ASP A 383 -18.21 9.33 16.93
CA ASP A 383 -17.65 9.60 18.24
C ASP A 383 -16.56 10.68 18.16
N GLY A 384 -16.57 11.63 19.10
CA GLY A 384 -15.58 12.71 19.18
C GLY A 384 -14.15 12.20 19.26
N GLN A 385 -13.93 11.04 19.92
CA GLN A 385 -12.61 10.41 19.99
C GLN A 385 -12.11 9.98 18.59
N THR A 386 -12.98 9.52 17.70
CA THR A 386 -12.62 9.14 16.32
C THR A 386 -12.19 10.37 15.52
N VAL A 387 -12.88 11.50 15.69
CA VAL A 387 -12.50 12.77 15.05
C VAL A 387 -11.15 13.28 15.57
N TYR A 388 -10.96 13.24 16.89
CA TYR A 388 -9.69 13.60 17.53
C TYR A 388 -8.53 12.71 17.04
N ASN A 389 -8.73 11.40 16.93
CA ASN A 389 -7.73 10.47 16.41
C ASN A 389 -7.35 10.78 14.95
N ALA A 390 -8.32 11.19 14.11
CA ALA A 390 -8.07 11.58 12.73
C ALA A 390 -7.23 12.88 12.65
N LEU A 391 -7.51 13.87 13.50
CA LEU A 391 -6.72 15.10 13.62
C LEU A 391 -5.28 14.80 14.10
N THR A 392 -5.16 13.99 15.14
CA THR A 392 -3.85 13.57 15.67
C THR A 392 -3.03 12.84 14.61
N TYR A 393 -3.65 11.91 13.86
CA TYR A 393 -2.99 11.20 12.77
C TYR A 393 -2.48 12.18 11.70
N PHE A 394 -3.31 13.13 11.27
CA PHE A 394 -2.93 14.14 10.29
C PHE A 394 -1.77 15.00 10.78
N THR A 395 -1.79 15.42 12.05
CA THR A 395 -0.70 16.19 12.65
C THR A 395 0.63 15.41 12.62
N PHE A 396 0.63 14.15 13.05
CA PHE A 396 1.83 13.30 12.99
C PHE A 396 2.28 13.07 11.55
N TYR A 397 1.35 12.86 10.62
CA TYR A 397 1.66 12.68 9.21
C TYR A 397 2.43 13.89 8.65
N ILE A 398 1.97 15.12 8.93
CA ILE A 398 2.65 16.34 8.47
C ILE A 398 4.02 16.49 9.14
N ILE A 399 4.13 16.25 10.45
CA ILE A 399 5.41 16.33 11.18
C ILE A 399 6.43 15.35 10.57
N ILE A 400 6.04 14.10 10.33
CA ILE A 400 6.91 13.08 9.74
C ILE A 400 7.32 13.47 8.33
N LEU A 401 6.37 13.97 7.50
CA LEU A 401 6.66 14.45 6.16
C LEU A 401 7.72 15.56 6.16
N LEU A 402 7.57 16.55 7.03
CA LEU A 402 8.49 17.67 7.12
C LEU A 402 9.87 17.23 7.61
N ILE A 403 9.95 16.36 8.62
CA ILE A 403 11.22 15.84 9.13
C ILE A 403 11.91 14.97 8.05
N ALA A 404 11.17 14.09 7.39
CA ALA A 404 11.72 13.25 6.32
C ALA A 404 12.23 14.12 5.15
N GLY A 405 11.42 15.08 4.68
CA GLY A 405 11.81 16.00 3.63
C GLY A 405 13.07 16.80 3.98
N LEU A 406 13.20 17.27 5.25
CA LEU A 406 14.39 17.96 5.73
C LEU A 406 15.64 17.07 5.69
N ILE A 407 15.55 15.82 6.12
CA ILE A 407 16.69 14.90 6.11
C ILE A 407 17.07 14.53 4.67
N VAL A 408 16.09 14.22 3.82
CA VAL A 408 16.32 13.88 2.40
C VAL A 408 16.94 15.06 1.64
N SER A 409 16.64 16.32 2.03
CA SER A 409 17.23 17.51 1.41
C SER A 409 18.74 17.65 1.63
N LEU A 410 19.35 16.89 2.55
CA LEU A 410 20.80 16.84 2.73
C LEU A 410 21.55 16.29 1.51
N ASP A 411 20.87 15.57 0.61
CA ASP A 411 21.43 15.08 -0.65
C ASP A 411 21.63 16.20 -1.70
N GLY A 412 21.19 17.44 -1.42
CA GLY A 412 21.41 18.61 -2.30
C GLY A 412 20.56 18.59 -3.58
N LEU A 413 19.50 17.77 -3.65
CA LEU A 413 18.56 17.73 -4.76
C LEU A 413 17.54 18.88 -4.67
N ASP A 414 16.79 19.12 -5.76
CA ASP A 414 15.76 20.15 -5.81
C ASP A 414 14.61 19.88 -4.83
N PHE A 415 13.96 20.96 -4.38
CA PHE A 415 12.87 20.90 -3.40
C PHE A 415 11.74 19.99 -3.85
N THR A 416 11.35 20.05 -5.13
CA THR A 416 10.26 19.24 -5.69
C THR A 416 10.57 17.75 -5.59
N THR A 417 11.80 17.34 -5.95
CA THR A 417 12.27 15.95 -5.80
C THR A 417 12.22 15.50 -4.35
N ASN A 418 12.82 16.27 -3.43
CA ASN A 418 12.91 15.88 -2.02
C ASN A 418 11.53 15.80 -1.35
N PHE A 419 10.70 16.82 -1.56
CA PHE A 419 9.37 16.88 -0.96
C PHE A 419 8.46 15.79 -1.49
N THR A 420 8.42 15.58 -2.83
CA THR A 420 7.52 14.58 -3.42
C THR A 420 8.03 13.16 -3.21
N ALA A 421 9.35 12.92 -3.07
CA ALA A 421 9.90 11.63 -2.66
C ALA A 421 9.44 11.25 -1.24
N ALA A 422 9.59 12.18 -0.27
CA ALA A 422 9.12 11.95 1.09
C ALA A 422 7.61 11.75 1.16
N LEU A 423 6.83 12.57 0.44
CA LEU A 423 5.38 12.46 0.36
C LEU A 423 4.94 11.14 -0.26
N SER A 424 5.51 10.77 -1.41
CA SER A 424 5.18 9.54 -2.12
C SER A 424 5.49 8.30 -1.28
N CYS A 425 6.64 8.26 -0.61
CA CYS A 425 7.00 7.16 0.28
C CYS A 425 6.10 7.09 1.52
N LEU A 426 5.73 8.23 2.12
CA LEU A 426 4.84 8.26 3.29
C LEU A 426 3.39 7.92 2.94
N SER A 427 2.95 8.27 1.72
CA SER A 427 1.61 7.92 1.20
C SER A 427 1.55 6.54 0.53
N ASN A 428 2.69 5.87 0.34
CA ASN A 428 2.82 4.61 -0.42
C ASN A 428 2.27 4.72 -1.85
N VAL A 429 2.71 5.73 -2.62
CA VAL A 429 2.24 6.00 -4.00
C VAL A 429 3.23 5.50 -5.06
N GLY A 430 4.54 5.62 -4.80
CA GLY A 430 5.63 5.25 -5.71
C GLY A 430 6.27 6.44 -6.39
N PRO A 431 5.79 6.91 -7.53
CA PRO A 431 6.39 8.06 -8.21
C PRO A 431 6.12 9.37 -7.47
N GLY A 432 7.06 10.32 -7.59
CA GLY A 432 6.91 11.71 -7.19
C GLY A 432 6.89 12.63 -8.40
N LEU A 433 7.57 13.77 -8.30
CA LEU A 433 7.80 14.75 -9.37
C LEU A 433 9.30 14.96 -9.58
N SER A 434 9.66 15.63 -10.65
CA SER A 434 11.05 15.91 -11.04
C SER A 434 11.86 14.62 -11.20
N LEU A 435 13.01 14.45 -10.52
CA LEU A 435 13.92 13.31 -10.67
C LEU A 435 13.33 11.96 -10.19
N VAL A 436 12.30 11.98 -9.35
CA VAL A 436 11.57 10.80 -8.87
C VAL A 436 10.21 10.65 -9.53
N GLY A 437 10.01 11.31 -10.69
CA GLY A 437 8.79 11.18 -11.49
C GLY A 437 8.60 9.79 -12.10
N PRO A 438 7.61 9.62 -13.02
CA PRO A 438 7.25 8.33 -13.60
C PRO A 438 8.38 7.59 -14.30
N THR A 439 9.34 8.33 -14.85
CA THR A 439 10.52 7.80 -15.55
C THR A 439 11.80 7.91 -14.71
N GLY A 440 11.68 8.41 -13.49
CA GLY A 440 12.79 8.61 -12.56
C GLY A 440 13.11 7.38 -11.72
N SER A 441 14.16 7.48 -10.90
CA SER A 441 14.57 6.40 -10.00
C SER A 441 15.03 6.95 -8.64
N PHE A 442 14.74 6.21 -7.57
CA PHE A 442 15.22 6.51 -6.22
C PHE A 442 16.70 6.11 -5.99
N ALA A 443 17.37 5.56 -7.01
CA ALA A 443 18.79 5.24 -6.96
C ALA A 443 19.67 6.47 -6.68
N ILE A 444 19.17 7.67 -7.03
CA ILE A 444 19.88 8.95 -6.87
C ILE A 444 20.12 9.35 -5.41
N PHE A 445 19.37 8.80 -4.46
CA PHE A 445 19.46 9.14 -3.06
C PHE A 445 20.63 8.43 -2.35
N SER A 446 21.22 9.13 -1.37
CA SER A 446 22.21 8.54 -0.47
C SER A 446 21.63 7.39 0.37
N PRO A 447 22.48 6.51 0.92
CA PRO A 447 22.02 5.46 1.84
C PRO A 447 21.23 5.99 3.03
N LEU A 448 21.57 7.16 3.57
CA LEU A 448 20.83 7.79 4.67
C LEU A 448 19.40 8.15 4.24
N SER A 449 19.26 8.85 3.11
CA SER A 449 17.97 9.24 2.57
C SER A 449 17.10 8.03 2.21
N LYS A 450 17.69 6.96 1.64
CA LYS A 450 17.00 5.70 1.39
C LYS A 450 16.46 5.07 2.68
N ILE A 451 17.24 5.06 3.77
CA ILE A 451 16.77 4.56 5.08
C ILE A 451 15.61 5.39 5.61
N VAL A 452 15.66 6.71 5.52
CA VAL A 452 14.56 7.59 5.95
C VAL A 452 13.30 7.34 5.12
N LEU A 453 13.44 7.22 3.80
CA LEU A 453 12.32 6.91 2.90
C LEU A 453 11.73 5.52 3.18
N MET A 454 12.55 4.49 3.47
CA MET A 454 12.09 3.17 3.91
C MET A 454 11.26 3.25 5.19
N ILE A 455 11.69 4.05 6.17
CA ILE A 455 10.92 4.28 7.40
C ILE A 455 9.60 4.97 7.08
N CYS A 456 9.58 5.95 6.16
CA CYS A 456 8.34 6.59 5.70
C CYS A 456 7.37 5.58 5.07
N MET A 457 7.85 4.68 4.21
CA MET A 457 7.03 3.63 3.60
C MET A 457 6.38 2.71 4.64
N LEU A 458 7.15 2.28 5.64
CA LEU A 458 6.66 1.46 6.74
C LEU A 458 5.66 2.22 7.62
N LEU A 459 5.92 3.50 7.94
CA LEU A 459 5.02 4.36 8.71
C LEU A 459 3.69 4.59 8.00
N GLY A 460 3.74 4.84 6.68
CA GLY A 460 2.54 5.00 5.86
C GLY A 460 1.69 3.72 5.86
N ARG A 461 2.31 2.57 5.59
CA ARG A 461 1.60 1.28 5.49
C ARG A 461 1.01 0.81 6.80
N LEU A 462 1.75 0.94 7.91
CA LEU A 462 1.36 0.51 9.24
C LEU A 462 0.55 1.56 10.02
N GLU A 463 0.10 2.62 9.36
CA GLU A 463 -0.68 3.71 9.95
C GLU A 463 0.01 4.41 11.14
N ILE A 464 1.30 4.69 11.01
CA ILE A 464 2.15 5.48 11.91
C ILE A 464 2.26 4.89 13.33
N PHE A 465 1.15 4.73 14.08
CA PHE A 465 1.16 4.37 15.49
C PHE A 465 1.80 3.01 15.82
N PRO A 466 1.54 1.91 15.09
CA PRO A 466 2.17 0.62 15.37
C PRO A 466 3.69 0.65 15.31
N LEU A 467 4.25 1.39 14.35
CA LEU A 467 5.70 1.52 14.22
C LEU A 467 6.29 2.49 15.25
N LEU A 468 5.62 3.62 15.52
CA LEU A 468 6.07 4.57 16.55
C LEU A 468 6.17 3.92 17.93
N LEU A 469 5.24 3.01 18.26
CA LEU A 469 5.26 2.29 19.54
C LEU A 469 6.51 1.41 19.71
N LEU A 470 7.18 0.98 18.62
CA LEU A 470 8.46 0.26 18.71
C LEU A 470 9.57 1.13 19.28
N PHE A 471 9.55 2.44 19.02
CA PHE A 471 10.59 3.38 19.46
C PHE A 471 10.32 4.00 20.83
N VAL A 472 9.13 3.82 21.39
CA VAL A 472 8.79 4.37 22.72
C VAL A 472 9.31 3.44 23.82
N PRO A 473 10.27 3.89 24.70
CA PRO A 473 10.84 3.04 25.74
C PRO A 473 9.80 2.45 26.72
N PHE A 474 8.71 3.17 26.98
CA PHE A 474 7.60 2.71 27.81
C PHE A 474 6.91 1.47 27.24
N THR A 475 6.99 1.25 25.93
CA THR A 475 6.46 0.05 25.27
C THR A 475 7.20 -1.22 25.69
N TRP A 476 8.46 -1.12 26.09
CA TRP A 476 9.32 -2.25 26.47
C TRP A 476 9.38 -2.50 27.97
N ARG A 477 8.84 -1.57 28.77
CA ARG A 477 8.84 -1.72 30.25
C ARG A 477 7.71 -2.66 30.68
N TRP A 478 8.07 -3.61 31.53
CA TRP A 478 7.14 -4.47 32.27
C TRP A 478 6.35 -3.63 33.28
N LYS A 479 5.03 -3.72 33.27
CA LYS A 479 4.16 -3.54 34.44
C LYS A 479 3.35 -4.81 34.62
#